data_75e269546ad9bba108b8a3ff6377b4d7
#
_entry.id   75e269546ad9bba108b8a3ff6377b4d7
#
_cell.length_a   1.000
_cell.length_b   1.000
_cell.length_c   1.000
_cell.angle_alpha   90.00
_cell.angle_beta   90.00
_cell.angle_gamma   90.00
#
_symmetry.space_group_name_H-M   'P 1'
#
loop_
_entity.id
_entity.type
_entity.pdbx_description
1 polymer ?
#
loop_
_entity_poly.entity_id
_entity_poly.type
_entity_poly.pdbx_seq_one_letter_code
_entity_poly.pdbx_strand_id
1 'polypeptide(L)'
;MTLDEITSQIKNCAGQMNARYGSVVFDEWAIVSLVQNKARILVYIGPRNDGFLNNFARDLGTLRAELVGGQFGAGDFEFARHGIGTGFESFLVLGAGIYLICNNTRESMDAITKNPRWLDAQVPFAELADKVRIHPVALSSDTQLFRKS
;
A
#
# COMPACT_ATOMS: atom_id res chain seq x y z
N MET A 1 13.00 -8.90 -5.40
CA MET A 1 13.06 -8.33 -4.04
C MET A 1 12.34 -9.27 -3.09
N THR A 2 12.88 -9.51 -1.92
CA THR A 2 12.23 -10.32 -0.89
C THR A 2 11.17 -9.54 -0.14
N LEU A 3 10.34 -10.24 0.64
CA LEU A 3 9.33 -9.60 1.48
C LEU A 3 9.99 -8.69 2.53
N ASP A 4 11.07 -9.12 3.13
CA ASP A 4 11.79 -8.31 4.14
C ASP A 4 12.42 -7.06 3.51
N GLU A 5 13.00 -7.19 2.32
CA GLU A 5 13.57 -6.05 1.60
C GLU A 5 12.51 -5.02 1.27
N ILE A 6 11.38 -5.43 0.71
CA ILE A 6 10.30 -4.48 0.37
C ILE A 6 9.68 -3.85 1.61
N THR A 7 9.56 -4.59 2.72
CA THR A 7 9.06 -4.04 3.97
C THR A 7 9.95 -2.90 4.46
N SER A 8 11.28 -3.08 4.42
CA SER A 8 12.23 -2.03 4.78
C SER A 8 12.13 -0.83 3.85
N GLN A 9 11.99 -1.07 2.55
CA GLN A 9 11.83 0.00 1.56
C GLN A 9 10.54 0.80 1.79
N ILE A 10 9.45 0.13 2.15
CA ILE A 10 8.18 0.78 2.46
C ILE A 10 8.32 1.67 3.69
N LYS A 11 8.95 1.19 4.76
CA LYS A 11 9.16 2.00 5.97
C LYS A 11 10.00 3.23 5.68
N ASN A 12 11.06 3.09 4.88
CA ASN A 12 11.89 4.21 4.46
C ASN A 12 11.10 5.20 3.61
N CYS A 13 10.33 4.71 2.66
CA CYS A 13 9.44 5.53 1.82
C CYS A 13 8.46 6.33 2.67
N ALA A 14 7.79 5.67 3.62
CA ALA A 14 6.85 6.33 4.53
C ALA A 14 7.51 7.47 5.32
N GLY A 15 8.70 7.23 5.86
CA GLY A 15 9.46 8.25 6.58
C GLY A 15 9.81 9.46 5.73
N GLN A 16 10.24 9.22 4.49
CA GLN A 16 10.56 10.30 3.56
C GLN A 16 9.32 11.11 3.14
N MET A 17 8.21 10.43 2.85
CA MET A 17 6.95 11.09 2.50
C MET A 17 6.47 11.97 3.66
N ASN A 18 6.49 11.45 4.88
CA ASN A 18 6.05 12.18 6.08
C ASN A 18 6.93 13.40 6.33
N ALA A 19 8.25 13.29 6.15
CA ALA A 19 9.17 14.41 6.31
C ALA A 19 8.89 15.52 5.28
N ARG A 20 8.62 15.16 4.05
CA ARG A 20 8.33 16.12 2.98
C ARG A 20 6.96 16.77 3.13
N TYR A 21 5.97 15.99 3.55
CA TYR A 21 4.60 16.48 3.71
C TYR A 21 4.44 17.32 5.00
N GLY A 22 5.21 17.00 6.03
CA GLY A 22 5.13 17.66 7.33
C GLY A 22 4.17 17.00 8.32
N SER A 23 3.52 15.91 7.93
CA SER A 23 2.67 15.07 8.77
C SER A 23 2.57 13.68 8.16
N VAL A 24 1.88 12.77 8.84
CA VAL A 24 1.73 11.39 8.34
C VAL A 24 0.84 11.36 7.11
N VAL A 25 1.36 10.86 5.99
CA VAL A 25 0.61 10.73 4.72
C VAL A 25 -0.27 9.50 4.74
N PHE A 26 0.29 8.35 5.06
CA PHE A 26 -0.46 7.11 5.23
C PHE A 26 -0.21 6.58 6.63
N ASP A 27 -1.26 6.41 7.40
CA ASP A 27 -1.16 5.89 8.76
C ASP A 27 -1.20 4.36 8.80
N GLU A 28 -1.56 3.72 7.69
CA GLU A 28 -1.59 2.26 7.61
C GLU A 28 -1.12 1.76 6.26
N TRP A 29 -0.32 0.70 6.30
CA TRP A 29 0.26 0.04 5.14
C TRP A 29 0.10 -1.45 5.31
N ALA A 30 -0.26 -2.16 4.26
CA ALA A 30 -0.30 -3.61 4.28
C ALA A 30 0.21 -4.19 2.97
N ILE A 31 1.00 -5.25 3.06
CA ILE A 31 1.36 -6.05 1.91
C ILE A 31 0.39 -7.23 1.88
N VAL A 32 -0.32 -7.38 0.77
CA VAL A 32 -1.33 -8.41 0.62
C VAL A 32 -1.02 -9.31 -0.57
N SER A 33 -1.43 -10.55 -0.48
CA SER A 33 -1.33 -11.52 -1.57
C SER A 33 -2.74 -11.87 -2.03
N LEU A 34 -2.95 -11.82 -3.34
CA LEU A 34 -4.21 -12.22 -3.99
C LEU A 34 -3.91 -13.36 -4.95
N VAL A 35 -3.87 -14.59 -4.44
CA VAL A 35 -3.52 -15.78 -5.22
C VAL A 35 -4.66 -16.80 -5.08
N GLN A 36 -5.09 -17.37 -6.22
CA GLN A 36 -6.11 -18.42 -6.27
C GLN A 36 -7.41 -18.05 -5.53
N ASN A 37 -7.88 -16.82 -5.73
CA ASN A 37 -9.09 -16.31 -5.09
C ASN A 37 -9.00 -16.18 -3.55
N LYS A 38 -7.79 -16.19 -3.00
CA LYS A 38 -7.56 -15.98 -1.56
C LYS A 38 -6.78 -14.69 -1.33
N ALA A 39 -7.31 -13.87 -0.44
CA ALA A 39 -6.64 -12.67 0.01
C ALA A 39 -5.96 -12.93 1.35
N ARG A 40 -4.68 -12.58 1.45
CA ARG A 40 -3.91 -12.73 2.70
C ARG A 40 -3.14 -11.45 2.98
N ILE A 41 -3.14 -11.02 4.23
CA ILE A 41 -2.26 -9.96 4.69
C ILE A 41 -0.93 -10.62 5.07
N LEU A 42 0.13 -10.23 4.36
CA LEU A 42 1.47 -10.76 4.61
C LEU A 42 2.22 -9.95 5.66
N VAL A 43 2.10 -8.62 5.57
CA VAL A 43 2.73 -7.69 6.50
C VAL A 43 1.75 -6.56 6.75
N TYR A 44 1.63 -6.14 8.00
CA TYR A 44 0.86 -4.97 8.40
C TYR A 44 1.75 -4.00 9.15
N ILE A 45 1.71 -2.73 8.78
CA ILE A 45 2.45 -1.64 9.40
C ILE A 45 1.44 -0.55 9.76
N GLY A 46 1.21 -0.34 11.04
CA GLY A 46 0.23 0.64 11.49
C GLY A 46 -0.15 0.46 12.95
N PRO A 47 -1.14 1.22 13.42
CA PRO A 47 -1.53 1.23 14.83
C PRO A 47 -2.25 -0.04 15.30
N ARG A 48 -2.58 -0.94 14.40
CA ARG A 48 -3.19 -2.24 14.71
C ARG A 48 -4.48 -2.16 15.52
N ASN A 49 -5.47 -1.60 14.87
CA ASN A 49 -6.83 -1.56 15.40
C ASN A 49 -7.63 -2.72 14.79
N ASP A 50 -8.21 -3.60 15.61
CA ASP A 50 -8.96 -4.76 15.12
C ASP A 50 -10.14 -4.37 14.24
N GLY A 51 -10.82 -3.28 14.55
CA GLY A 51 -11.89 -2.74 13.72
C GLY A 51 -11.39 -2.34 12.35
N PHE A 52 -10.19 -1.79 12.28
CA PHE A 52 -9.55 -1.44 11.03
C PHE A 52 -9.17 -2.68 10.21
N LEU A 53 -8.60 -3.69 10.84
CA LEU A 53 -8.27 -4.94 10.17
C LEU A 53 -9.51 -5.63 9.60
N ASN A 54 -10.65 -5.56 10.30
CA ASN A 54 -11.91 -6.08 9.81
C ASN A 54 -12.42 -5.29 8.60
N ASN A 55 -12.34 -3.95 8.65
CA ASN A 55 -12.71 -3.09 7.53
C ASN A 55 -11.79 -3.35 6.34
N PHE A 56 -10.49 -3.48 6.60
CA PHE A 56 -9.48 -3.77 5.61
C PHE A 56 -9.76 -5.10 4.90
N ALA A 57 -10.08 -6.14 5.67
CA ALA A 57 -10.42 -7.45 5.11
C ALA A 57 -11.67 -7.40 4.23
N ARG A 58 -12.66 -6.58 4.60
CA ARG A 58 -13.87 -6.36 3.81
C ARG A 58 -13.57 -5.59 2.52
N ASP A 59 -12.76 -4.53 2.62
CA ASP A 59 -12.41 -3.68 1.49
C ASP A 59 -11.52 -4.41 0.49
N LEU A 60 -10.71 -5.38 0.94
CA LEU A 60 -9.93 -6.25 0.07
C LEU A 60 -10.78 -6.98 -0.96
N GLY A 61 -12.02 -7.35 -0.61
CA GLY A 61 -12.92 -8.00 -1.53
C GLY A 61 -13.29 -7.12 -2.73
N THR A 62 -13.57 -5.84 -2.48
CA THR A 62 -13.89 -4.87 -3.53
C THR A 62 -12.64 -4.51 -4.34
N LEU A 63 -11.54 -4.23 -3.67
CA LEU A 63 -10.27 -3.90 -4.30
C LEU A 63 -9.78 -5.06 -5.17
N ARG A 64 -9.96 -6.29 -4.71
CA ARG A 64 -9.59 -7.50 -5.44
C ARG A 64 -10.30 -7.59 -6.79
N ALA A 65 -11.61 -7.31 -6.84
CA ALA A 65 -12.37 -7.36 -8.09
C ALA A 65 -11.77 -6.39 -9.13
N GLU A 66 -11.34 -5.20 -8.67
CA GLU A 66 -10.71 -4.21 -9.55
C GLU A 66 -9.29 -4.59 -9.97
N LEU A 67 -8.48 -5.10 -9.04
CA LEU A 67 -7.09 -5.49 -9.34
C LEU A 67 -7.04 -6.70 -10.26
N VAL A 68 -7.93 -7.68 -10.08
CA VAL A 68 -7.99 -8.86 -10.94
C VAL A 68 -8.58 -8.52 -12.32
N GLY A 69 -9.55 -7.60 -12.37
CA GLY A 69 -10.15 -7.16 -13.63
C GLY A 69 -9.29 -6.17 -14.41
N GLY A 70 -8.27 -5.57 -13.78
CA GLY A 70 -7.36 -4.62 -14.41
C GLY A 70 -6.08 -5.29 -14.91
N GLN A 71 -5.46 -4.67 -15.91
CA GLN A 71 -4.15 -5.12 -16.42
C GLN A 71 -3.04 -4.32 -15.75
N PHE A 72 -2.81 -4.58 -14.46
CA PHE A 72 -1.79 -3.89 -13.69
C PHE A 72 -0.51 -4.73 -13.62
N GLY A 73 0.63 -4.10 -13.87
CA GLY A 73 1.93 -4.71 -13.72
C GLY A 73 2.70 -4.14 -12.52
N ALA A 74 3.78 -4.79 -12.15
CA ALA A 74 4.64 -4.33 -11.05
C ALA A 74 5.07 -2.87 -11.27
N GLY A 75 4.92 -2.04 -10.25
CA GLY A 75 5.21 -0.62 -10.30
C GLY A 75 4.01 0.26 -10.65
N ASP A 76 2.90 -0.31 -11.08
CA ASP A 76 1.68 0.48 -11.31
C ASP A 76 1.05 0.84 -9.97
N PHE A 77 0.57 2.08 -9.84
CA PHE A 77 -0.04 2.56 -8.60
C PHE A 77 -1.13 3.58 -8.88
N GLU A 78 -2.05 3.72 -7.93
CA GLU A 78 -3.06 4.76 -7.92
C GLU A 78 -3.25 5.30 -6.51
N PHE A 79 -3.52 6.62 -6.42
CA PHE A 79 -3.96 7.27 -5.20
C PHE A 79 -5.47 7.49 -5.26
N ALA A 80 -6.12 7.45 -4.09
CA ALA A 80 -7.52 7.85 -3.92
C ALA A 80 -8.54 7.01 -4.69
N ARG A 81 -8.34 5.72 -4.70
CA ARG A 81 -9.26 4.84 -5.41
C ARG A 81 -10.59 4.65 -4.69
N HIS A 82 -10.56 4.55 -3.37
CA HIS A 82 -11.74 4.43 -2.52
C HIS A 82 -11.58 5.29 -1.29
N GLY A 83 -12.58 6.09 -1.00
CA GLY A 83 -12.63 6.78 0.27
C GLY A 83 -13.08 5.85 1.38
N ILE A 84 -12.36 5.85 2.50
CA ILE A 84 -12.77 5.16 3.72
C ILE A 84 -13.17 6.25 4.72
N GLY A 85 -14.48 6.52 4.84
CA GLY A 85 -14.95 7.62 5.65
C GLY A 85 -14.44 8.95 5.12
N THR A 86 -13.61 9.66 5.90
CA THR A 86 -13.01 10.93 5.49
C THR A 86 -11.67 10.75 4.77
N GLY A 87 -11.10 9.54 4.80
CA GLY A 87 -9.78 9.26 4.27
C GLY A 87 -9.76 8.83 2.81
N PHE A 88 -8.64 8.25 2.40
CA PHE A 88 -8.49 7.68 1.06
C PHE A 88 -7.60 6.44 1.10
N GLU A 89 -7.70 5.64 0.06
CA GLU A 89 -6.94 4.41 -0.11
C GLU A 89 -6.12 4.48 -1.39
N SER A 90 -4.95 3.87 -1.37
CA SER A 90 -4.05 3.79 -2.52
C SER A 90 -3.47 2.40 -2.62
N PHE A 91 -3.02 2.04 -3.81
CA PHE A 91 -2.33 0.77 -3.98
C PHE A 91 -1.09 0.92 -4.87
N LEU A 92 -0.17 -0.02 -4.70
CA LEU A 92 1.00 -0.22 -5.56
C LEU A 92 1.15 -1.71 -5.83
N VAL A 93 1.25 -2.08 -7.09
CA VAL A 93 1.50 -3.48 -7.48
C VAL A 93 2.98 -3.78 -7.24
N LEU A 94 3.26 -4.74 -6.36
CA LEU A 94 4.64 -5.10 -5.98
C LEU A 94 5.19 -6.25 -6.82
N GLY A 95 4.34 -7.11 -7.31
CA GLY A 95 4.69 -8.28 -8.10
C GLY A 95 3.45 -9.06 -8.46
N ALA A 96 3.63 -10.24 -9.03
CA ALA A 96 2.50 -11.09 -9.45
C ALA A 96 1.66 -11.50 -8.23
N GLY A 97 0.43 -10.99 -8.16
CA GLY A 97 -0.50 -11.27 -7.07
C GLY A 97 -0.13 -10.64 -5.73
N ILE A 98 0.83 -9.71 -5.71
CA ILE A 98 1.32 -9.08 -4.47
C ILE A 98 1.11 -7.57 -4.60
N TYR A 99 0.46 -6.98 -3.61
CA TYR A 99 0.07 -5.57 -3.63
C TYR A 99 0.39 -4.90 -2.31
N LEU A 100 0.77 -3.62 -2.40
CA LEU A 100 0.83 -2.74 -1.25
C LEU A 100 -0.46 -1.93 -1.22
N ILE A 101 -1.11 -1.89 -0.07
CA ILE A 101 -2.30 -1.08 0.15
C ILE A 101 -1.99 -0.10 1.27
N CYS A 102 -2.28 1.17 1.02
CA CYS A 102 -1.99 2.27 1.92
C CYS A 102 -3.27 3.03 2.23
N ASN A 103 -3.49 3.35 3.49
CA ASN A 103 -4.66 4.11 3.91
C ASN A 103 -4.26 5.37 4.66
N ASN A 104 -4.91 6.46 4.31
CA ASN A 104 -4.99 7.65 5.14
C ASN A 104 -6.39 7.68 5.74
N THR A 105 -6.50 7.66 7.06
CA THR A 105 -7.80 7.62 7.75
C THR A 105 -8.26 9.01 8.21
N ARG A 106 -7.46 10.06 7.95
CA ARG A 106 -7.65 11.39 8.53
C ARG A 106 -7.99 12.47 7.52
N GLU A 107 -7.39 12.42 6.34
CA GLU A 107 -7.56 13.45 5.31
C GLU A 107 -8.13 12.83 4.04
N SER A 108 -9.03 13.57 3.37
CA SER A 108 -9.51 13.17 2.05
C SER A 108 -8.43 13.42 1.00
N MET A 109 -8.57 12.78 -0.15
CA MET A 109 -7.68 13.04 -1.29
C MET A 109 -7.78 14.49 -1.75
N ASP A 110 -8.97 15.09 -1.71
CA ASP A 110 -9.16 16.51 -2.04
C ASP A 110 -8.35 17.40 -1.09
N ALA A 111 -8.36 17.11 0.19
CA ALA A 111 -7.62 17.89 1.18
C ALA A 111 -6.11 17.77 0.97
N ILE A 112 -5.61 16.55 0.76
CA ILE A 112 -4.16 16.33 0.62
C ILE A 112 -3.61 16.93 -0.68
N THR A 113 -4.36 16.83 -1.78
CA THR A 113 -3.93 17.38 -3.07
C THR A 113 -3.89 18.91 -3.11
N LYS A 114 -4.63 19.57 -2.25
CA LYS A 114 -4.59 21.02 -2.09
C LYS A 114 -3.38 21.52 -1.32
N ASN A 115 -2.69 20.62 -0.61
CA ASN A 115 -1.49 20.98 0.11
C ASN A 115 -0.34 21.17 -0.88
N PRO A 116 0.36 22.35 -0.86
CA PRO A 116 1.45 22.60 -1.81
C PRO A 116 2.64 21.64 -1.66
N ARG A 117 2.74 20.92 -0.54
CA ARG A 117 3.79 19.93 -0.32
C ARG A 117 3.49 18.56 -0.92
N TRP A 118 2.26 18.35 -1.42
CA TRP A 118 1.84 17.03 -1.91
C TRP A 118 2.67 16.54 -3.09
N LEU A 119 2.97 17.41 -4.06
CA LEU A 119 3.77 17.03 -5.23
C LEU A 119 5.15 16.50 -4.84
N ASP A 120 5.80 17.15 -3.87
CA ASP A 120 7.09 16.70 -3.38
C ASP A 120 6.97 15.45 -2.51
N ALA A 121 5.93 15.38 -1.69
CA ALA A 121 5.72 14.29 -0.76
C ALA A 121 5.46 12.94 -1.45
N GLN A 122 4.88 12.94 -2.65
CA GLN A 122 4.61 11.69 -3.37
C GLN A 122 5.84 11.15 -4.13
N VAL A 123 6.92 11.93 -4.26
CA VAL A 123 8.13 11.51 -4.99
C VAL A 123 8.73 10.21 -4.44
N PRO A 124 8.91 10.01 -3.13
CA PRO A 124 9.42 8.74 -2.63
C PRO A 124 8.56 7.54 -3.00
N PHE A 125 7.25 7.71 -3.10
CA PHE A 125 6.33 6.64 -3.52
C PHE A 125 6.56 6.28 -4.98
N ALA A 126 6.71 7.27 -5.85
CA ALA A 126 7.02 7.06 -7.26
C ALA A 126 8.37 6.38 -7.44
N GLU A 127 9.37 6.74 -6.64
CA GLU A 127 10.68 6.10 -6.65
C GLU A 127 10.59 4.64 -6.21
N LEU A 128 9.77 4.34 -5.20
CA LEU A 128 9.51 2.97 -4.76
C LEU A 128 8.85 2.17 -5.89
N ALA A 129 7.89 2.77 -6.58
CA ALA A 129 7.23 2.14 -7.72
C ALA A 129 8.23 1.79 -8.84
N ASP A 130 9.18 2.68 -9.12
CA ASP A 130 10.22 2.43 -10.12
C ASP A 130 11.14 1.29 -9.71
N LYS A 131 11.54 1.23 -8.43
CA LYS A 131 12.36 0.12 -7.91
C LYS A 131 11.65 -1.22 -8.06
N VAL A 132 10.36 -1.26 -7.73
CA VAL A 132 9.54 -2.47 -7.84
C VAL A 132 9.35 -2.89 -9.29
N ARG A 133 9.26 -1.94 -10.21
CA ARG A 133 9.15 -2.23 -11.65
C ARG A 133 10.39 -2.94 -12.16
N ILE A 134 11.57 -2.54 -11.69
CA ILE A 134 12.85 -3.13 -12.07
C ILE A 134 13.08 -4.46 -11.33
N HIS A 135 12.74 -4.51 -10.05
CA HIS A 135 12.94 -5.65 -9.17
C HIS A 135 11.62 -6.03 -8.46
N PRO A 136 10.71 -6.73 -9.16
CA PRO A 136 9.44 -7.14 -8.54
C PRO A 136 9.65 -8.00 -7.30
N VAL A 137 8.69 -7.93 -6.39
CA VAL A 137 8.69 -8.76 -5.19
C VAL A 137 8.31 -10.19 -5.57
N ALA A 138 9.11 -11.15 -5.10
CA ALA A 138 8.82 -12.57 -5.23
C ALA A 138 8.79 -13.20 -3.84
N LEU A 139 7.78 -14.03 -3.59
CA LEU A 139 7.64 -14.72 -2.32
C LEU A 139 8.33 -16.09 -2.42
N SER A 140 9.11 -16.43 -1.38
CA SER A 140 9.57 -17.80 -1.19
C SER A 140 8.45 -18.64 -0.57
N SER A 141 8.55 -19.96 -0.65
CA SER A 141 7.58 -20.86 -0.03
C SER A 141 7.42 -20.64 1.48
N ASP A 142 8.42 -20.05 2.12
CA ASP A 142 8.44 -19.83 3.57
C ASP A 142 7.76 -18.52 4.00
N THR A 143 7.36 -17.66 3.06
CA THR A 143 6.85 -16.31 3.35
C THR A 143 5.35 -16.18 3.15
N GLN A 144 4.58 -17.25 3.36
CA GLN A 144 3.14 -17.25 3.16
C GLN A 144 2.34 -16.95 4.43
N LEU A 145 3.00 -16.78 5.57
CA LEU A 145 2.36 -16.53 6.84
C LEU A 145 2.31 -15.02 7.13
N PHE A 146 1.25 -14.60 7.80
CA PHE A 146 1.11 -13.22 8.25
C PHE A 146 2.29 -12.84 9.15
N ARG A 147 2.90 -11.68 8.87
CA ARG A 147 3.96 -11.10 9.67
C ARG A 147 3.56 -9.73 10.17
N LYS A 148 3.81 -9.52 11.45
CA LYS A 148 3.72 -8.20 12.06
C LYS A 148 5.07 -7.51 11.95
N SER A 149 5.05 -6.32 11.44
CA SER A 149 6.28 -5.54 11.30
C SER A 149 6.18 -4.17 11.96
#